data_e90bd5ed0b770e2e8ab80b03bf80e2a1
#
_entry.id   e90bd5ed0b770e2e8ab80b03bf80e2a1
#
_cell.length_a   1.000
_cell.length_b   1.000
_cell.length_c   1.000
_cell.angle_alpha   90.00
_cell.angle_beta   90.00
_cell.angle_gamma   90.00
#
_symmetry.space_group_name_H-M   'P 1'
#
loop_
_entity.id
_entity.type
_entity.pdbx_description
1 polymer ?
#
loop_
_entity_poly.entity_id
_entity_poly.type
_entity_poly.pdbx_seq_one_letter_code
_entity_poly.pdbx_strand_id
1 'polypeptide(L)'
;ASLRHSPAIPAAGEIVSVTVSANAPIGAQLAFVNLHVRKFGAYQSTPMFDDGKHADGHPNDGVWGARIPGFSAGSRVEYYVSAGCDAASGGAWEFLPRGAEFQPPAWNTQAGNSTSPCINEFMAINGDTLADEAGEFDDWVEILNRDSAPFDLSGSFLSDNPANLEKWAFPAGTQVGPGETLLVWVDGDESQGPLHAGFKLSG
;
A
#
# COMPACT_ATOMS: atom_id res chain seq x y z
N ALA A 1 27.02 -5.47 3.48
CA ALA A 1 25.87 -5.09 4.32
C ALA A 1 24.72 -6.03 4.04
N SER A 2 24.10 -6.59 5.08
CA SER A 2 22.91 -7.44 4.95
C SER A 2 21.70 -6.66 5.47
N LEU A 3 20.89 -6.13 4.55
CA LEU A 3 19.59 -5.53 4.88
C LEU A 3 18.55 -6.64 4.97
N ARG A 4 17.78 -6.68 6.04
CA ARG A 4 16.75 -7.69 6.30
C ARG A 4 15.52 -7.05 6.92
N HIS A 5 14.36 -7.70 6.76
CA HIS A 5 13.14 -7.37 7.50
C HIS A 5 12.52 -8.64 8.08
N SER A 6 11.77 -8.47 9.14
CA SER A 6 11.07 -9.57 9.84
C SER A 6 9.72 -9.08 10.36
N PRO A 7 8.66 -9.86 10.15
CA PRO A 7 8.61 -11.13 9.45
C PRO A 7 8.82 -10.99 7.93
N ALA A 8 9.19 -12.08 7.25
CA ALA A 8 9.45 -12.07 5.79
C ALA A 8 8.20 -11.74 4.96
N ILE A 9 7.03 -12.15 5.43
CA ILE A 9 5.72 -11.81 4.88
C ILE A 9 4.85 -11.34 6.06
N PRO A 10 4.85 -10.04 6.37
CA PRO A 10 4.08 -9.50 7.49
C PRO A 10 2.57 -9.67 7.30
N ALA A 11 1.85 -9.96 8.38
CA ALA A 11 0.39 -9.87 8.38
C ALA A 11 -0.07 -8.40 8.27
N ALA A 12 -1.34 -8.18 7.94
CA ALA A 12 -1.93 -6.85 7.95
C ALA A 12 -1.83 -6.22 9.34
N GLY A 13 -1.30 -5.01 9.43
CA GLY A 13 -1.10 -4.28 10.68
C GLY A 13 0.04 -4.79 11.57
N GLU A 14 0.77 -5.84 11.16
CA GLU A 14 1.89 -6.37 11.93
C GLU A 14 3.10 -5.44 11.87
N ILE A 15 3.72 -5.18 13.03
CA ILE A 15 4.94 -4.38 13.12
C ILE A 15 6.08 -5.11 12.41
N VAL A 16 6.78 -4.39 11.53
CA VAL A 16 7.95 -4.90 10.81
C VAL A 16 9.22 -4.35 11.43
N SER A 17 10.13 -5.24 11.80
CA SER A 17 11.48 -4.88 12.19
C SER A 17 12.40 -4.93 10.97
N VAL A 18 13.17 -3.88 10.75
CA VAL A 18 14.19 -3.82 9.69
C VAL A 18 15.55 -3.70 10.33
N THR A 19 16.49 -4.54 9.91
CA THR A 19 17.87 -4.54 10.42
C THR A 19 18.87 -4.46 9.29
N VAL A 20 20.01 -3.83 9.55
CA VAL A 20 21.12 -3.72 8.61
C VAL A 20 22.46 -3.78 9.34
N SER A 21 23.43 -4.49 8.81
CA SER A 21 24.81 -4.41 9.28
C SER A 21 25.49 -3.21 8.60
N ALA A 22 25.85 -2.21 9.40
CA ALA A 22 26.54 -1.02 8.93
C ALA A 22 27.66 -0.65 9.89
N ASN A 23 28.88 -0.54 9.37
CA ASN A 23 30.06 -0.16 10.12
C ASN A 23 30.78 0.97 9.40
N ALA A 24 31.30 1.93 10.17
CA ALA A 24 32.16 2.95 9.62
C ALA A 24 33.50 2.37 9.17
N PRO A 25 34.18 2.97 8.19
CA PRO A 25 35.57 2.68 7.88
C PRO A 25 36.49 2.87 9.11
N ILE A 26 37.66 2.23 9.09
CA ILE A 26 38.62 2.35 10.18
C ILE A 26 38.97 3.83 10.42
N GLY A 27 38.82 4.26 11.66
CA GLY A 27 39.06 5.66 12.09
C GLY A 27 37.92 6.63 11.84
N ALA A 28 36.78 6.18 11.32
CA ALA A 28 35.56 6.96 11.15
C ALA A 28 34.47 6.50 12.11
N GLN A 29 33.43 7.34 12.27
CA GLN A 29 32.21 6.99 13.01
C GLN A 29 30.99 7.24 12.13
N LEU A 30 29.96 6.40 12.28
CA LEU A 30 28.68 6.66 11.65
C LEU A 30 27.98 7.83 12.38
N ALA A 31 27.59 8.83 11.61
CA ALA A 31 26.83 9.97 12.07
C ALA A 31 25.31 9.68 12.05
N PHE A 32 24.89 8.86 11.11
CA PHE A 32 23.49 8.45 10.99
C PHE A 32 23.35 7.11 10.27
N VAL A 33 22.29 6.39 10.60
CA VAL A 33 21.74 5.27 9.83
C VAL A 33 20.23 5.48 9.80
N ASN A 34 19.67 5.67 8.62
CA ASN A 34 18.26 5.96 8.44
C ASN A 34 17.59 4.94 7.54
N LEU A 35 16.45 4.41 7.99
CA LEU A 35 15.55 3.59 7.19
C LEU A 35 14.59 4.49 6.41
N HIS A 36 14.47 4.25 5.11
CA HIS A 36 13.51 4.90 4.22
C HIS A 36 12.48 3.88 3.77
N VAL A 37 11.20 4.19 3.94
CA VAL A 37 10.08 3.29 3.65
C VAL A 37 9.00 4.03 2.89
N ARG A 38 8.39 3.36 1.90
CA ARG A 38 7.17 3.84 1.25
C ARG A 38 6.24 2.69 0.85
N LYS A 39 4.96 2.94 0.86
CA LYS A 39 3.95 2.13 0.16
C LYS A 39 3.68 2.71 -1.23
N PHE A 40 3.55 4.04 -1.32
CA PHE A 40 3.44 4.87 -2.53
C PHE A 40 3.84 6.30 -2.17
N GLY A 41 4.11 7.12 -3.19
CA GLY A 41 4.52 8.51 -2.98
C GLY A 41 5.95 8.65 -2.45
N ALA A 42 6.19 9.64 -1.59
CA ALA A 42 7.50 9.94 -1.04
C ALA A 42 7.92 8.94 0.05
N TYR A 43 9.22 8.69 0.16
CA TYR A 43 9.76 7.91 1.26
C TYR A 43 9.65 8.68 2.58
N GLN A 44 9.24 7.96 3.62
CA GLN A 44 9.34 8.40 5.00
C GLN A 44 10.63 7.88 5.62
N SER A 45 11.36 8.75 6.32
CA SER A 45 12.64 8.41 6.94
C SER A 45 12.49 8.23 8.43
N THR A 46 13.10 7.17 8.96
CA THR A 46 13.12 6.82 10.39
C THR A 46 14.54 6.51 10.82
N PRO A 47 15.05 7.09 11.92
CA PRO A 47 16.36 6.71 12.45
C PRO A 47 16.42 5.24 12.84
N MET A 48 17.56 4.60 12.61
CA MET A 48 17.89 3.27 13.10
C MET A 48 18.87 3.36 14.28
N PHE A 49 18.82 2.38 15.15
CA PHE A 49 19.61 2.34 16.38
C PHE A 49 20.38 1.03 16.51
N ASP A 50 21.58 1.09 17.11
CA ASP A 50 22.40 -0.06 17.51
C ASP A 50 22.43 -0.09 19.04
N ASP A 51 21.27 -0.36 19.65
CA ASP A 51 21.07 -0.25 21.10
C ASP A 51 20.53 -1.52 21.78
N GLY A 52 20.39 -2.61 21.00
CA GLY A 52 19.86 -3.87 21.47
C GLY A 52 18.35 -3.90 21.73
N LYS A 53 17.58 -2.84 21.32
CA LYS A 53 16.14 -2.71 21.61
C LYS A 53 15.26 -2.69 20.36
N HIS A 54 15.85 -2.46 19.20
CA HIS A 54 15.15 -2.31 17.93
C HIS A 54 15.24 -3.57 17.05
N ALA A 55 15.32 -4.75 17.65
CA ALA A 55 15.54 -6.05 17.03
C ALA A 55 16.92 -6.18 16.36
N ASP A 56 17.87 -5.38 16.80
CA ASP A 56 19.22 -5.21 16.29
C ASP A 56 20.26 -6.14 16.97
N GLY A 57 19.86 -6.93 17.97
CA GLY A 57 20.76 -7.85 18.65
C GLY A 57 21.32 -7.29 19.95
N HIS A 58 22.61 -7.07 20.00
CA HIS A 58 23.31 -6.48 21.15
C HIS A 58 23.72 -5.04 20.88
N PRO A 59 23.73 -4.17 21.91
CA PRO A 59 24.16 -2.80 21.69
C PRO A 59 25.62 -2.73 21.21
N ASN A 60 25.88 -1.88 20.21
CA ASN A 60 27.19 -1.62 19.60
C ASN A 60 27.81 -2.86 18.92
N ASP A 61 27.00 -3.73 18.33
CA ASP A 61 27.48 -4.90 17.59
C ASP A 61 27.57 -4.63 16.07
N GLY A 62 27.23 -3.41 15.63
CA GLY A 62 27.23 -2.97 14.23
C GLY A 62 25.99 -3.38 13.46
N VAL A 63 24.99 -3.93 14.14
CA VAL A 63 23.65 -4.19 13.58
C VAL A 63 22.71 -3.07 14.04
N TRP A 64 22.16 -2.39 13.08
CA TRP A 64 21.22 -1.28 13.29
C TRP A 64 19.80 -1.73 13.03
N GLY A 65 18.86 -1.35 13.89
CA GLY A 65 17.47 -1.74 13.82
C GLY A 65 16.49 -0.57 13.87
N ALA A 66 15.35 -0.76 13.22
CA ALA A 66 14.17 0.09 13.37
C ALA A 66 12.90 -0.75 13.33
N ARG A 67 11.87 -0.29 14.04
CA ARG A 67 10.53 -0.85 14.00
C ARG A 67 9.59 0.14 13.35
N ILE A 68 8.82 -0.34 12.39
CA ILE A 68 7.84 0.47 11.66
C ILE A 68 6.44 -0.10 11.87
N PRO A 69 5.41 0.76 11.91
CA PRO A 69 4.03 0.31 11.96
C PRO A 69 3.69 -0.62 10.79
N GLY A 70 2.76 -1.52 11.00
CA GLY A 70 2.29 -2.43 9.97
C GLY A 70 1.49 -1.69 8.87
N PHE A 71 1.42 -2.34 7.71
CA PHE A 71 0.69 -1.87 6.54
C PHE A 71 -0.57 -2.70 6.32
N SER A 72 -1.52 -2.19 5.55
CA SER A 72 -2.73 -2.94 5.17
C SER A 72 -2.39 -4.20 4.37
N ALA A 73 -3.31 -5.16 4.36
CA ALA A 73 -3.19 -6.39 3.59
C ALA A 73 -2.88 -6.14 2.10
N GLY A 74 -2.07 -7.00 1.49
CA GLY A 74 -1.69 -6.90 0.09
C GLY A 74 -0.83 -5.70 -0.28
N SER A 75 -0.32 -4.94 0.70
CA SER A 75 0.55 -3.81 0.43
C SER A 75 1.92 -4.25 -0.06
N ARG A 76 2.39 -3.67 -1.15
CA ARG A 76 3.80 -3.69 -1.53
C ARG A 76 4.52 -2.52 -0.87
N VAL A 77 5.55 -2.80 -0.09
CA VAL A 77 6.32 -1.80 0.65
C VAL A 77 7.77 -1.82 0.17
N GLU A 78 8.23 -0.70 -0.32
CA GLU A 78 9.62 -0.50 -0.73
C GLU A 78 10.41 0.16 0.39
N TYR A 79 11.67 -0.25 0.55
CA TYR A 79 12.51 0.27 1.62
C TYR A 79 14.00 0.22 1.25
N TYR A 80 14.76 1.08 1.85
CA TYR A 80 16.22 1.07 1.80
C TYR A 80 16.79 1.81 3.02
N VAL A 81 18.09 1.70 3.22
CA VAL A 81 18.80 2.39 4.30
C VAL A 81 19.81 3.35 3.71
N SER A 82 19.94 4.53 4.29
CA SER A 82 21.11 5.41 4.08
C SER A 82 21.95 5.43 5.34
N ALA A 83 23.24 5.32 5.18
CA ALA A 83 24.23 5.43 6.26
C ALA A 83 25.34 6.40 5.87
N GLY A 84 25.76 7.23 6.80
CA GLY A 84 26.80 8.23 6.54
C GLY A 84 27.69 8.45 7.73
N CYS A 85 28.97 8.79 7.45
CA CYS A 85 29.95 9.19 8.44
C CYS A 85 29.86 10.68 8.73
N ASP A 86 30.39 11.11 9.86
CA ASP A 86 30.51 12.51 10.21
C ASP A 86 31.45 13.29 9.29
N ALA A 87 31.36 14.61 9.31
CA ALA A 87 32.17 15.49 8.49
C ALA A 87 33.68 15.39 8.82
N ALA A 88 34.03 15.07 10.06
CA ALA A 88 35.40 14.87 10.51
C ALA A 88 36.00 13.59 9.89
N SER A 89 35.15 12.62 9.57
CA SER A 89 35.47 11.36 8.90
C SER A 89 35.33 11.44 7.36
N GLY A 90 35.22 12.65 6.78
CA GLY A 90 35.12 12.88 5.35
C GLY A 90 33.68 12.96 4.81
N GLY A 91 32.64 12.81 5.64
CA GLY A 91 31.23 13.00 5.27
C GLY A 91 30.71 12.00 4.22
N ALA A 92 31.37 10.87 4.03
CA ALA A 92 30.95 9.85 3.07
C ALA A 92 29.64 9.21 3.50
N TRP A 93 28.74 8.96 2.55
CA TRP A 93 27.49 8.26 2.78
C TRP A 93 27.15 7.32 1.62
N GLU A 94 26.34 6.30 1.88
CA GLU A 94 25.89 5.36 0.85
C GLU A 94 24.48 4.85 1.13
N PHE A 95 23.84 4.32 0.09
CA PHE A 95 22.59 3.54 0.21
C PHE A 95 22.89 2.05 0.42
N LEU A 96 22.05 1.41 1.20
CA LEU A 96 22.12 -0.01 1.51
C LEU A 96 20.80 -0.70 1.17
N PRO A 97 20.75 -1.68 0.27
CA PRO A 97 21.88 -2.11 -0.58
C PRO A 97 22.29 -1.02 -1.59
N ARG A 98 23.47 -1.14 -2.16
CA ARG A 98 23.89 -0.21 -3.22
C ARG A 98 22.93 -0.28 -4.41
N GLY A 99 22.60 0.87 -4.98
CA GLY A 99 21.63 1.01 -6.07
C GLY A 99 20.18 0.95 -5.63
N ALA A 100 19.91 0.97 -4.31
CA ALA A 100 18.54 0.95 -3.79
C ALA A 100 17.71 2.19 -4.21
N GLU A 101 18.36 3.28 -4.58
CA GLU A 101 17.71 4.47 -5.14
C GLU A 101 17.06 4.19 -6.50
N PHE A 102 17.52 3.16 -7.23
CA PHE A 102 16.96 2.74 -8.52
C PHE A 102 16.15 1.44 -8.42
N GLN A 103 16.57 0.53 -7.56
CA GLN A 103 15.94 -0.77 -7.35
C GLN A 103 15.82 -1.07 -5.85
N PRO A 104 14.90 -0.42 -5.16
CA PRO A 104 14.70 -0.67 -3.73
C PRO A 104 14.21 -2.10 -3.50
N PRO A 105 14.75 -2.80 -2.49
CA PRO A 105 14.11 -4.01 -2.01
C PRO A 105 12.68 -3.72 -1.57
N ALA A 106 11.84 -4.73 -1.64
CA ALA A 106 10.46 -4.63 -1.24
C ALA A 106 9.99 -5.92 -0.57
N TRP A 107 8.99 -5.78 0.31
CA TRP A 107 8.18 -6.91 0.77
C TRP A 107 6.72 -6.69 0.41
N ASN A 108 5.96 -7.77 0.41
CA ASN A 108 4.51 -7.69 0.35
C ASN A 108 3.96 -8.13 1.72
N THR A 109 2.99 -7.40 2.25
CA THR A 109 2.20 -7.92 3.35
C THR A 109 1.39 -9.12 2.86
N GLN A 110 1.05 -10.04 3.76
CA GLN A 110 0.12 -11.11 3.42
C GLN A 110 -1.08 -10.48 2.70
N ALA A 111 -1.40 -11.04 1.55
CA ALA A 111 -2.72 -10.82 0.98
C ALA A 111 -3.67 -11.25 2.10
N GLY A 112 -4.40 -10.32 2.69
CA GLY A 112 -5.47 -10.70 3.58
C GLY A 112 -6.36 -11.67 2.80
N ASN A 113 -6.98 -12.60 3.47
CA ASN A 113 -8.30 -12.98 3.00
C ASN A 113 -9.02 -11.65 2.94
N SER A 114 -9.17 -11.10 1.74
CA SER A 114 -9.85 -9.82 1.59
C SER A 114 -11.27 -10.05 2.04
N THR A 115 -11.53 -9.66 3.27
CA THR A 115 -12.89 -9.61 3.81
C THR A 115 -13.63 -8.40 3.26
N SER A 116 -12.97 -7.61 2.45
CA SER A 116 -13.55 -6.45 1.79
C SER A 116 -13.90 -6.80 0.35
N PRO A 117 -15.04 -6.34 -0.16
CA PRO A 117 -15.36 -6.46 -1.57
C PRO A 117 -14.27 -5.79 -2.40
N CYS A 118 -14.08 -6.29 -3.61
CA CYS A 118 -13.11 -5.73 -4.53
C CYS A 118 -13.78 -5.38 -5.85
N ILE A 119 -13.19 -4.44 -6.58
CA ILE A 119 -13.52 -4.26 -8.00
C ILE A 119 -13.03 -5.53 -8.70
N ASN A 120 -13.96 -6.25 -9.31
CA ASN A 120 -13.71 -7.48 -10.04
C ASN A 120 -13.41 -7.19 -11.52
N GLU A 121 -14.25 -6.34 -12.10
CA GLU A 121 -14.17 -5.94 -13.49
C GLU A 121 -14.69 -4.50 -13.66
N PHE A 122 -14.26 -3.83 -14.71
CA PHE A 122 -14.86 -2.57 -15.15
C PHE A 122 -14.74 -2.42 -16.66
N MET A 123 -15.63 -1.64 -17.24
CA MET A 123 -15.62 -1.30 -18.65
C MET A 123 -15.77 0.21 -18.81
N ALA A 124 -14.71 0.87 -19.28
CA ALA A 124 -14.64 2.33 -19.43
C ALA A 124 -15.07 2.80 -20.84
N ILE A 125 -15.34 1.88 -21.76
CA ILE A 125 -15.88 2.17 -23.08
C ILE A 125 -16.81 1.00 -23.46
N ASN A 126 -18.06 1.10 -23.03
CA ASN A 126 -19.09 0.10 -23.35
C ASN A 126 -19.91 0.60 -24.56
N GLY A 127 -19.63 0.06 -25.72
CA GLY A 127 -20.31 0.46 -26.93
C GLY A 127 -21.48 -0.43 -27.35
N ASP A 128 -21.48 -1.72 -26.94
CA ASP A 128 -22.45 -2.71 -27.39
C ASP A 128 -22.47 -4.00 -26.53
N THR A 129 -21.76 -4.03 -25.41
CA THR A 129 -21.57 -5.28 -24.67
C THR A 129 -22.68 -5.54 -23.65
N LEU A 130 -23.04 -4.54 -22.84
CA LEU A 130 -24.05 -4.65 -21.80
C LEU A 130 -24.86 -3.36 -21.76
N ALA A 131 -26.18 -3.47 -21.92
CA ALA A 131 -27.11 -2.34 -21.79
C ALA A 131 -27.67 -2.29 -20.36
N ASP A 132 -27.94 -1.07 -19.89
CA ASP A 132 -28.64 -0.82 -18.66
C ASP A 132 -30.17 -1.01 -18.78
N GLU A 133 -30.94 -0.62 -17.77
CA GLU A 133 -32.39 -0.73 -17.75
C GLU A 133 -33.09 0.24 -18.71
N ALA A 134 -32.41 1.31 -19.12
CA ALA A 134 -32.88 2.27 -20.14
C ALA A 134 -32.53 1.81 -21.57
N GLY A 135 -31.72 0.77 -21.70
CA GLY A 135 -31.22 0.25 -22.98
C GLY A 135 -30.02 1.02 -23.51
N GLU A 136 -29.33 1.76 -22.63
CA GLU A 136 -28.13 2.52 -22.95
C GLU A 136 -26.86 1.70 -22.67
N PHE A 137 -25.79 1.96 -23.41
CA PHE A 137 -24.51 1.27 -23.25
C PHE A 137 -23.53 2.20 -22.54
N ASP A 138 -23.58 2.17 -21.21
CA ASP A 138 -22.78 3.02 -20.39
C ASP A 138 -21.63 2.27 -19.72
N ASP A 139 -20.63 3.01 -19.22
CA ASP A 139 -19.53 2.46 -18.48
C ASP A 139 -20.03 1.83 -17.18
N TRP A 140 -19.36 0.78 -16.71
CA TRP A 140 -19.74 0.08 -15.52
C TRP A 140 -18.56 -0.44 -14.71
N VAL A 141 -18.81 -0.70 -13.43
CA VAL A 141 -17.91 -1.34 -12.48
C VAL A 141 -18.63 -2.48 -11.79
N GLU A 142 -18.01 -3.65 -11.74
CA GLU A 142 -18.50 -4.81 -11.00
C GLU A 142 -17.74 -4.96 -9.69
N ILE A 143 -18.48 -5.04 -8.59
CA ILE A 143 -17.97 -5.27 -7.23
C ILE A 143 -18.24 -6.72 -6.85
N LEU A 144 -17.19 -7.47 -6.49
CA LEU A 144 -17.28 -8.85 -6.03
C LEU A 144 -17.07 -8.93 -4.52
N ASN A 145 -17.99 -9.56 -3.81
CA ASN A 145 -17.78 -9.97 -2.42
C ASN A 145 -17.12 -11.35 -2.37
N ARG A 146 -15.87 -11.42 -1.92
CA ARG A 146 -15.11 -12.66 -1.77
C ARG A 146 -15.29 -13.34 -0.41
N ASP A 147 -16.08 -12.74 0.47
CA ASP A 147 -16.32 -13.28 1.80
C ASP A 147 -17.41 -14.35 1.83
N SER A 148 -17.44 -15.10 2.93
CA SER A 148 -18.48 -16.08 3.22
C SER A 148 -19.72 -15.46 3.88
N ALA A 149 -19.74 -14.14 4.12
CA ALA A 149 -20.84 -13.38 4.69
C ALA A 149 -21.21 -12.21 3.76
N PRO A 150 -22.48 -11.73 3.81
CA PRO A 150 -22.87 -10.52 3.10
C PRO A 150 -22.02 -9.32 3.52
N PHE A 151 -21.65 -8.48 2.57
CA PHE A 151 -20.93 -7.24 2.82
C PHE A 151 -21.84 -6.03 2.61
N ASP A 152 -21.86 -5.12 3.57
CA ASP A 152 -22.62 -3.88 3.51
C ASP A 152 -21.73 -2.76 2.95
N LEU A 153 -22.11 -2.22 1.79
CA LEU A 153 -21.44 -1.10 1.12
C LEU A 153 -21.94 0.27 1.58
N SER A 154 -22.95 0.32 2.47
CA SER A 154 -23.48 1.60 2.99
C SER A 154 -22.38 2.48 3.56
N GLY A 155 -22.29 3.73 3.09
CA GLY A 155 -21.26 4.68 3.52
C GLY A 155 -19.87 4.45 2.90
N SER A 156 -19.72 3.48 2.00
CA SER A 156 -18.56 3.35 1.15
C SER A 156 -18.69 4.27 -0.07
N PHE A 157 -17.56 4.54 -0.73
CA PHE A 157 -17.52 5.41 -1.91
C PHE A 157 -16.87 4.71 -3.09
N LEU A 158 -17.31 5.08 -4.29
CA LEU A 158 -16.67 4.72 -5.55
C LEU A 158 -16.07 5.98 -6.19
N SER A 159 -14.83 5.87 -6.64
CA SER A 159 -14.13 6.98 -7.29
C SER A 159 -13.06 6.48 -8.26
N ASP A 160 -12.91 7.17 -9.37
CA ASP A 160 -11.83 7.05 -10.35
C ASP A 160 -10.72 8.10 -10.13
N ASN A 161 -10.88 8.97 -9.10
CA ASN A 161 -9.99 10.10 -8.84
C ASN A 161 -9.32 9.98 -7.46
N PRO A 162 -8.00 9.71 -7.38
CA PRO A 162 -7.30 9.58 -6.10
C PRO A 162 -7.25 10.89 -5.28
N ALA A 163 -7.55 12.05 -5.89
CA ALA A 163 -7.64 13.33 -5.20
C ALA A 163 -9.04 13.60 -4.62
N ASN A 164 -10.07 12.82 -5.01
CA ASN A 164 -11.42 12.90 -4.49
C ASN A 164 -11.97 11.49 -4.30
N LEU A 165 -11.70 10.88 -3.15
CA LEU A 165 -12.09 9.51 -2.84
C LEU A 165 -13.59 9.35 -2.53
N GLU A 166 -14.29 10.43 -2.24
CA GLU A 166 -15.72 10.45 -1.90
C GLU A 166 -16.58 10.93 -3.08
N LYS A 167 -16.25 10.49 -4.31
CA LYS A 167 -16.87 11.02 -5.53
C LYS A 167 -18.34 10.62 -5.67
N TRP A 168 -18.67 9.38 -5.34
CA TRP A 168 -20.04 8.86 -5.30
C TRP A 168 -20.20 7.87 -4.14
N ALA A 169 -21.28 8.02 -3.37
CA ALA A 169 -21.55 7.19 -2.20
C ALA A 169 -22.54 6.06 -2.56
N PHE A 170 -22.23 4.84 -2.12
CA PHE A 170 -23.20 3.75 -2.23
C PHE A 170 -24.47 4.08 -1.40
N PRO A 171 -25.67 3.87 -1.94
CA PRO A 171 -26.92 4.05 -1.22
C PRO A 171 -26.97 3.24 0.06
N ALA A 172 -27.66 3.76 1.08
CA ALA A 172 -27.88 3.05 2.32
C ALA A 172 -28.62 1.72 2.07
N GLY A 173 -28.13 0.64 2.69
CA GLY A 173 -28.67 -0.70 2.53
C GLY A 173 -28.14 -1.47 1.31
N THR A 174 -27.19 -0.92 0.55
CA THR A 174 -26.53 -1.64 -0.54
C THR A 174 -25.70 -2.78 0.03
N GLN A 175 -26.05 -4.01 -0.29
CA GLN A 175 -25.35 -5.22 0.18
C GLN A 175 -24.96 -6.10 -1.00
N VAL A 176 -23.84 -6.82 -0.85
CA VAL A 176 -23.37 -7.85 -1.80
C VAL A 176 -23.29 -9.17 -1.04
N GLY A 177 -24.03 -10.17 -1.49
CA GLY A 177 -24.03 -11.50 -0.88
C GLY A 177 -22.68 -12.24 -1.01
N PRO A 178 -22.50 -13.35 -0.27
CA PRO A 178 -21.27 -14.12 -0.31
C PRO A 178 -20.99 -14.71 -1.70
N GLY A 179 -19.86 -14.35 -2.29
CA GLY A 179 -19.48 -14.78 -3.63
C GLY A 179 -20.28 -14.15 -4.76
N GLU A 180 -21.14 -13.18 -4.46
CA GLU A 180 -21.92 -12.45 -5.44
C GLU A 180 -21.21 -11.21 -5.96
N THR A 181 -21.67 -10.73 -7.10
CA THR A 181 -21.25 -9.46 -7.70
C THR A 181 -22.38 -8.44 -7.67
N LEU A 182 -22.01 -7.17 -7.65
CA LEU A 182 -22.89 -6.01 -7.80
C LEU A 182 -22.37 -5.15 -8.93
N LEU A 183 -23.22 -4.90 -9.92
CA LEU A 183 -22.94 -3.97 -11.00
C LEU A 183 -23.32 -2.56 -10.63
N VAL A 184 -22.46 -1.60 -10.93
CA VAL A 184 -22.69 -0.16 -10.77
C VAL A 184 -22.44 0.50 -12.12
N TRP A 185 -23.44 1.18 -12.65
CA TRP A 185 -23.31 2.02 -13.84
C TRP A 185 -22.56 3.31 -13.48
N VAL A 186 -21.62 3.69 -14.32
CA VAL A 186 -20.79 4.89 -14.09
C VAL A 186 -21.01 5.84 -15.27
N ASP A 187 -22.23 6.33 -15.37
CA ASP A 187 -22.81 7.00 -16.53
C ASP A 187 -23.05 8.51 -16.33
N GLY A 188 -22.93 8.98 -15.07
CA GLY A 188 -23.20 10.37 -14.72
C GLY A 188 -24.69 10.71 -14.62
N ASP A 189 -25.59 9.71 -14.61
CA ASP A 189 -27.04 9.90 -14.53
C ASP A 189 -27.68 9.15 -13.35
N GLU A 190 -27.55 9.71 -12.15
CA GLU A 190 -28.18 9.18 -10.94
C GLU A 190 -29.72 9.11 -11.01
N SER A 191 -30.34 9.73 -12.01
CA SER A 191 -31.79 9.69 -12.15
C SER A 191 -32.32 8.36 -12.68
N GLN A 192 -31.48 7.55 -13.30
CA GLN A 192 -31.84 6.25 -13.83
C GLN A 192 -31.96 5.17 -12.76
N GLY A 193 -31.27 5.32 -11.62
CA GLY A 193 -31.38 4.35 -10.54
C GLY A 193 -30.38 4.53 -9.40
N PRO A 194 -30.57 3.76 -8.31
CA PRO A 194 -29.71 3.90 -7.12
C PRO A 194 -28.28 3.37 -7.33
N LEU A 195 -28.04 2.58 -8.39
CA LEU A 195 -26.72 2.06 -8.74
C LEU A 195 -26.15 2.73 -10.00
N HIS A 196 -26.60 3.93 -10.31
CA HIS A 196 -26.05 4.80 -11.33
C HIS A 196 -25.22 5.90 -10.67
N ALA A 197 -23.92 5.90 -10.89
CA ALA A 197 -23.02 6.83 -10.25
C ALA A 197 -22.93 8.16 -11.01
N GLY A 198 -22.93 9.28 -10.30
CA GLY A 198 -22.94 10.64 -10.84
C GLY A 198 -21.63 11.06 -11.54
N PHE A 199 -20.86 10.10 -12.08
CA PHE A 199 -19.66 10.39 -12.84
C PHE A 199 -19.43 9.35 -13.94
N LYS A 200 -18.57 9.65 -14.92
CA LYS A 200 -18.15 8.74 -15.98
C LYS A 200 -16.69 8.34 -15.79
N LEU A 201 -16.35 7.10 -16.19
CA LEU A 201 -14.96 6.70 -16.24
C LEU A 201 -14.27 7.45 -17.40
N SER A 202 -13.01 7.85 -17.18
CA SER A 202 -12.19 8.40 -18.25
C SER A 202 -11.52 7.26 -19.00
N GLY A 203 -11.86 7.10 -20.27
CA GLY A 203 -11.22 6.18 -21.21
C GLY A 203 -9.94 6.74 -21.80
#